data_9e6190c1b5b6103a5fcf90343f98318d
#
_entry.id   9e6190c1b5b6103a5fcf90343f98318d
#
_cell.length_a   1.000
_cell.length_b   1.000
_cell.length_c   1.000
_cell.angle_alpha   90.00
_cell.angle_beta   90.00
_cell.angle_gamma   90.00
#
_symmetry.space_group_name_H-M   'P 1'
#
loop_
_entity.id
_entity.type
_entity.pdbx_description
1 polymer ?
#
loop_
_entity_poly.entity_id
_entity_poly.type
_entity_poly.pdbx_seq_one_letter_code
_entity_poly.pdbx_strand_id
1 'polypeptide(L)'
;MQIKRLIVGIFLVLGYLSGAKAQFTYGTTGLLHAPSAEMQRDKTFMFGGGYLNSHATPYVWNYNTWNYYINITFFPWLEVAYTCTIFDDYITRGNTQIHRINQDRSFHGRLRLWKEGWWKPWTPQIVAGINDFTTGGSVDYTHMGVEGDGNGYLNRYYLAATKHVEFHGKWGIHAAYVYNRRGKDKLNGPTFGVYYTFALPETSTLNKLVNGINLIAEYDSKYFNIGGKYSIWKDHINVVGELRECRYPSGGVYFKVHLK
;
A
#
# COMPACT_ATOMS: atom_id res chain seq x y z
N MET A 1 -38.07 -8.73 -21.90
CA MET A 1 -36.75 -9.43 -21.89
C MET A 1 -35.55 -8.48 -21.95
N GLN A 2 -35.69 -7.30 -22.61
CA GLN A 2 -34.58 -6.32 -22.70
C GLN A 2 -34.29 -5.60 -21.38
N ILE A 3 -35.29 -5.24 -20.56
CA ILE A 3 -35.10 -4.55 -19.28
C ILE A 3 -34.31 -5.39 -18.28
N LYS A 4 -34.52 -6.71 -18.22
CA LYS A 4 -33.72 -7.58 -17.35
C LYS A 4 -32.23 -7.64 -17.76
N ARG A 5 -31.93 -7.58 -19.05
CA ARG A 5 -30.55 -7.54 -19.56
C ARG A 5 -29.90 -6.18 -19.28
N LEU A 6 -30.66 -5.09 -19.33
CA LEU A 6 -30.17 -3.75 -18.98
C LEU A 6 -29.89 -3.65 -17.49
N ILE A 7 -30.74 -4.19 -16.62
CA ILE A 7 -30.56 -4.21 -15.17
C ILE A 7 -29.33 -5.08 -14.79
N VAL A 8 -29.18 -6.24 -15.41
CA VAL A 8 -27.97 -7.10 -15.21
C VAL A 8 -26.70 -6.40 -15.72
N GLY A 9 -26.77 -5.67 -16.84
CA GLY A 9 -25.65 -4.86 -17.35
C GLY A 9 -25.28 -3.71 -16.40
N ILE A 10 -26.26 -3.02 -15.81
CA ILE A 10 -26.03 -1.97 -14.82
C ILE A 10 -25.48 -2.54 -13.51
N PHE A 11 -25.94 -3.70 -13.04
CA PHE A 11 -25.38 -4.39 -11.88
C PHE A 11 -23.94 -4.88 -12.12
N LEU A 12 -23.61 -5.34 -13.34
CA LEU A 12 -22.23 -5.71 -13.71
C LEU A 12 -21.28 -4.51 -13.78
N VAL A 13 -21.76 -3.32 -14.13
CA VAL A 13 -20.95 -2.08 -14.16
C VAL A 13 -20.79 -1.45 -12.78
N LEU A 14 -21.78 -1.59 -11.89
CA LEU A 14 -21.72 -1.09 -10.52
C LEU A 14 -20.95 -2.00 -9.56
N GLY A 15 -20.68 -3.25 -9.94
CA GLY A 15 -19.92 -4.22 -9.14
C GLY A 15 -18.40 -3.98 -9.07
N TYR A 16 -17.85 -3.04 -9.85
CA TYR A 16 -16.39 -2.81 -9.97
C TYR A 16 -15.87 -1.58 -9.20
N LEU A 17 -16.60 -1.09 -8.22
CA LEU A 17 -16.11 -0.07 -7.31
C LEU A 17 -15.44 -0.70 -6.08
N SER A 18 -14.55 -1.68 -6.28
CA SER A 18 -13.60 -2.03 -5.24
C SER A 18 -12.58 -0.89 -5.17
N GLY A 19 -12.73 -0.02 -4.19
CA GLY A 19 -11.75 1.04 -3.95
C GLY A 19 -10.39 0.42 -3.67
N ALA A 20 -9.47 0.49 -4.64
CA ALA A 20 -8.11 0.01 -4.43
C ALA A 20 -7.50 0.75 -3.24
N LYS A 21 -6.71 0.06 -2.41
CA LYS A 21 -6.26 0.48 -1.10
C LYS A 21 -4.82 0.95 -1.16
N ALA A 22 -4.49 2.02 -0.44
CA ALA A 22 -3.12 2.48 -0.34
C ALA A 22 -2.38 1.76 0.78
N GLN A 23 -1.17 1.31 0.47
CA GLN A 23 -0.14 1.03 1.47
C GLN A 23 0.43 2.35 1.94
N PHE A 24 0.11 2.80 3.15
CA PHE A 24 0.55 4.13 3.59
C PHE A 24 2.08 4.21 3.75
N THR A 25 2.76 3.11 4.05
CA THR A 25 4.23 3.06 4.13
C THR A 25 4.90 3.31 2.77
N TYR A 26 4.35 2.77 1.69
CA TYR A 26 4.94 2.87 0.34
C TYR A 26 4.23 3.92 -0.54
N GLY A 27 3.09 4.44 -0.12
CA GLY A 27 2.28 5.33 -0.93
C GLY A 27 1.69 4.70 -2.20
N THR A 28 1.86 3.39 -2.40
CA THR A 28 1.32 2.63 -3.53
C THR A 28 0.04 1.90 -3.16
N THR A 29 -0.68 1.39 -4.14
CA THR A 29 -1.82 0.51 -3.91
C THR A 29 -1.34 -0.85 -3.41
N GLY A 30 -1.95 -1.38 -2.34
CA GLY A 30 -1.59 -2.66 -1.73
C GLY A 30 -2.38 -2.95 -0.47
N LEU A 31 -1.92 -3.92 0.33
CA LEU A 31 -2.44 -4.19 1.67
C LEU A 31 -1.82 -3.23 2.70
N LEU A 32 -1.30 -3.72 3.81
CA LEU A 32 -0.56 -2.91 4.79
C LEU A 32 0.91 -2.76 4.35
N HIS A 33 1.65 -3.87 4.31
CA HIS A 33 3.03 -3.97 3.83
C HIS A 33 3.18 -4.93 2.64
N ALA A 34 2.35 -5.97 2.57
CA ALA A 34 2.36 -6.92 1.46
C ALA A 34 1.82 -6.25 0.17
N PRO A 35 2.52 -6.38 -0.97
CA PRO A 35 2.00 -5.88 -2.24
C PRO A 35 0.79 -6.68 -2.68
N SER A 36 -0.11 -6.03 -3.40
CA SER A 36 -1.25 -6.67 -4.04
C SER A 36 -1.30 -6.33 -5.53
N ALA A 37 -2.10 -7.05 -6.30
CA ALA A 37 -2.34 -6.68 -7.69
C ALA A 37 -3.49 -5.68 -7.86
N GLU A 38 -4.05 -5.13 -6.77
CA GLU A 38 -5.02 -4.04 -6.83
C GLU A 38 -4.46 -2.84 -7.59
N MET A 39 -5.30 -2.16 -8.35
CA MET A 39 -4.96 -0.89 -9.00
C MET A 39 -6.04 0.13 -8.70
N GLN A 40 -5.65 1.38 -8.52
CA GLN A 40 -6.61 2.47 -8.45
C GLN A 40 -7.35 2.59 -9.78
N ARG A 41 -8.52 3.21 -9.71
CA ARG A 41 -9.20 3.65 -10.92
C ARG A 41 -8.28 4.57 -11.72
N ASP A 42 -8.39 4.51 -13.03
CA ASP A 42 -7.76 5.40 -13.99
C ASP A 42 -7.94 6.87 -13.60
N LYS A 43 -6.96 7.69 -13.86
CA LYS A 43 -6.92 9.12 -13.53
C LYS A 43 -7.21 9.42 -12.04
N THR A 44 -6.73 8.57 -11.14
CA THR A 44 -6.83 8.80 -9.70
C THR A 44 -5.53 9.41 -9.19
N PHE A 45 -5.65 10.56 -8.55
CA PHE A 45 -4.60 11.18 -7.74
C PHE A 45 -4.86 10.88 -6.28
N MET A 46 -3.84 10.47 -5.56
CA MET A 46 -3.90 10.16 -4.15
C MET A 46 -2.72 10.80 -3.43
N PHE A 47 -2.96 11.37 -2.27
CA PHE A 47 -1.92 11.89 -1.40
C PHE A 47 -2.27 11.62 0.06
N GLY A 48 -1.26 11.47 0.87
CA GLY A 48 -1.46 11.16 2.28
C GLY A 48 -0.16 11.09 3.05
N GLY A 49 -0.29 10.59 4.26
CA GLY A 49 0.85 10.35 5.13
C GLY A 49 0.40 9.70 6.43
N GLY A 50 1.36 9.35 7.25
CA GLY A 50 1.05 8.68 8.49
C GLY A 50 2.22 8.55 9.44
N TYR A 51 1.89 8.08 10.62
CA TYR A 51 2.80 7.72 11.67
C TYR A 51 3.31 6.29 11.44
N LEU A 52 4.61 6.13 11.46
CA LEU A 52 5.30 4.85 11.37
C LEU A 52 5.94 4.52 12.72
N ASN A 53 5.54 3.40 13.29
CA ASN A 53 6.23 2.83 14.43
C ASN A 53 7.66 2.41 14.04
N SER A 54 8.61 2.41 14.97
CA SER A 54 10.00 2.00 14.74
C SER A 54 10.15 0.58 14.17
N HIS A 55 9.19 -0.30 14.41
CA HIS A 55 9.14 -1.64 13.80
C HIS A 55 8.72 -1.64 12.32
N ALA A 56 8.14 -0.53 11.83
CA ALA A 56 7.80 -0.36 10.42
C ALA A 56 8.91 0.35 9.60
N THR A 57 9.99 0.72 10.25
CA THR A 57 11.17 1.42 9.69
C THR A 57 12.43 0.56 9.79
N PRO A 58 13.57 0.94 9.20
CA PRO A 58 14.84 0.24 9.43
C PRO A 58 15.15 0.12 10.91
N TYR A 59 15.57 -1.06 11.35
CA TYR A 59 15.87 -1.29 12.77
C TYR A 59 16.94 -0.34 13.33
N VAL A 60 17.85 0.11 12.47
CA VAL A 60 18.92 1.06 12.83
C VAL A 60 18.39 2.44 13.25
N TRP A 61 17.20 2.81 12.82
CA TRP A 61 16.60 4.09 13.23
C TRP A 61 16.10 4.06 14.68
N ASN A 62 15.56 2.93 15.12
CA ASN A 62 15.09 2.67 16.49
C ASN A 62 14.20 3.77 17.10
N TYR A 63 13.45 4.49 16.28
CA TYR A 63 12.48 5.52 16.69
C TYR A 63 11.28 5.56 15.75
N ASN A 64 10.20 6.12 16.26
CA ASN A 64 8.97 6.32 15.49
C ASN A 64 9.11 7.55 14.59
N THR A 65 8.51 7.52 13.42
CA THR A 65 8.62 8.60 12.45
C THR A 65 7.34 8.81 11.65
N TRP A 66 7.43 9.67 10.68
CA TRP A 66 6.33 10.03 9.79
C TRP A 66 6.76 9.90 8.34
N ASN A 67 5.80 9.57 7.50
CA ASN A 67 5.95 9.67 6.06
C ASN A 67 4.83 10.51 5.43
N TYR A 68 5.09 10.96 4.23
CA TYR A 68 4.06 11.50 3.33
C TYR A 68 4.29 10.98 1.91
N TYR A 69 3.25 10.95 1.12
CA TYR A 69 3.33 10.42 -0.23
C TYR A 69 2.32 11.05 -1.17
N ILE A 70 2.62 10.96 -2.45
CA ILE A 70 1.71 11.20 -3.55
C ILE A 70 1.72 10.00 -4.50
N ASN A 71 0.58 9.75 -5.12
CA ASN A 71 0.40 8.62 -6.03
C ASN A 71 -0.52 9.05 -7.16
N ILE A 72 -0.19 8.65 -8.37
CA ILE A 72 -1.00 8.90 -9.56
C ILE A 72 -1.14 7.61 -10.34
N THR A 73 -2.38 7.25 -10.63
CA THR A 73 -2.71 6.22 -11.61
C THR A 73 -3.05 6.89 -12.92
N PHE A 74 -2.07 6.97 -13.81
CA PHE A 74 -2.22 7.66 -15.10
C PHE A 74 -3.13 6.91 -16.06
N PHE A 75 -3.04 5.59 -16.04
CA PHE A 75 -3.82 4.67 -16.85
C PHE A 75 -4.27 3.50 -15.98
N PRO A 76 -5.30 2.75 -16.37
CA PRO A 76 -5.77 1.61 -15.58
C PRO A 76 -4.69 0.53 -15.33
N TRP A 77 -3.55 0.64 -15.99
CA TRP A 77 -2.44 -0.33 -15.95
C TRP A 77 -1.12 0.25 -15.42
N LEU A 78 -1.03 1.58 -15.18
CA LEU A 78 0.19 2.26 -14.73
C LEU A 78 -0.07 3.14 -13.51
N GLU A 79 0.58 2.84 -12.42
CA GLU A 79 0.58 3.61 -11.18
C GLU A 79 2.02 4.02 -10.84
N VAL A 80 2.20 5.29 -10.50
CA VAL A 80 3.48 5.86 -10.05
C VAL A 80 3.26 6.55 -8.71
N ALA A 81 4.18 6.38 -7.78
CA ALA A 81 4.11 7.03 -6.49
C ALA A 81 5.48 7.58 -6.07
N TYR A 82 5.42 8.58 -5.22
CA TYR A 82 6.56 9.15 -4.50
C TYR A 82 6.25 9.08 -3.01
N THR A 83 7.21 8.60 -2.22
CA THR A 83 7.12 8.56 -0.77
C THR A 83 8.34 9.24 -0.17
N CYS A 84 8.12 10.01 0.87
CA CYS A 84 9.18 10.61 1.65
C CYS A 84 9.01 10.23 3.11
N THR A 85 10.01 9.55 3.67
CA THR A 85 10.06 9.19 5.08
C THR A 85 11.06 10.07 5.80
N ILE A 86 10.63 10.66 6.90
CA ILE A 86 11.47 11.55 7.72
C ILE A 86 12.35 10.69 8.61
N PHE A 87 13.64 11.01 8.71
CA PHE A 87 14.55 10.34 9.63
C PHE A 87 15.54 11.30 10.30
N ASP A 88 15.98 10.93 11.49
CA ASP A 88 16.99 11.66 12.23
C ASP A 88 18.39 11.40 11.65
N ASP A 89 19.18 12.45 11.54
CA ASP A 89 20.53 12.43 10.99
C ASP A 89 21.44 13.33 11.84
N TYR A 90 22.75 13.09 11.76
CA TYR A 90 23.74 13.86 12.48
C TYR A 90 24.88 14.31 11.57
N ILE A 91 25.20 15.60 11.62
CA ILE A 91 26.40 16.13 10.95
C ILE A 91 27.49 16.32 11.99
N THR A 92 28.65 15.74 11.78
CA THR A 92 29.83 15.97 12.60
C THR A 92 30.61 17.17 12.05
N ARG A 93 30.73 18.24 12.86
CA ARG A 93 31.62 19.38 12.60
C ARG A 93 32.69 19.44 13.70
N GLY A 94 33.91 19.05 13.38
CA GLY A 94 34.95 18.87 14.39
C GLY A 94 34.54 17.83 15.42
N ASN A 95 34.52 18.22 16.69
CA ASN A 95 34.10 17.35 17.81
C ASN A 95 32.61 17.47 18.16
N THR A 96 31.80 18.20 17.39
CA THR A 96 30.40 18.44 17.70
C THR A 96 29.49 17.69 16.73
N GLN A 97 28.58 16.88 17.25
CA GLN A 97 27.48 16.29 16.49
C GLN A 97 26.29 17.25 16.51
N ILE A 98 25.84 17.64 15.34
CA ILE A 98 24.67 18.50 15.16
C ILE A 98 23.53 17.61 14.66
N HIS A 99 22.47 17.48 15.46
CA HIS A 99 21.24 16.79 15.06
C HIS A 99 20.51 17.56 13.97
N ARG A 100 20.04 16.87 12.96
CA ARG A 100 19.16 17.38 11.92
C ARG A 100 18.11 16.35 11.52
N ILE A 101 17.04 16.84 10.93
CA ILE A 101 16.03 15.99 10.28
C ILE A 101 16.39 15.86 8.80
N ASN A 102 16.43 14.66 8.29
CA ASN A 102 16.67 14.34 6.89
C ASN A 102 15.48 13.54 6.30
N GLN A 103 15.55 13.24 5.02
CA GLN A 103 14.44 12.64 4.27
C GLN A 103 14.96 11.49 3.40
N ASP A 104 14.36 10.31 3.55
CA ASP A 104 14.49 9.22 2.60
C ASP A 104 13.38 9.34 1.53
N ARG A 105 13.79 9.61 0.30
CA ARG A 105 12.92 9.90 -0.84
C ARG A 105 12.91 8.73 -1.80
N SER A 106 11.75 8.17 -2.05
CA SER A 106 11.59 6.96 -2.84
C SER A 106 10.56 7.15 -3.95
N PHE A 107 10.88 6.70 -5.16
CA PHE A 107 9.93 6.61 -6.26
C PHE A 107 9.54 5.15 -6.49
N HIS A 108 8.29 4.94 -6.86
CA HIS A 108 7.68 3.63 -7.02
C HIS A 108 6.92 3.56 -8.34
N GLY A 109 6.93 2.39 -8.96
CA GLY A 109 6.18 2.12 -10.17
C GLY A 109 5.47 0.78 -10.10
N ARG A 110 4.26 0.71 -10.68
CA ARG A 110 3.47 -0.52 -10.76
C ARG A 110 2.82 -0.64 -12.11
N LEU A 111 2.86 -1.84 -12.66
CA LEU A 111 2.34 -2.14 -13.98
C LEU A 111 1.40 -3.35 -13.89
N ARG A 112 0.12 -3.16 -14.29
CA ARG A 112 -0.81 -4.27 -14.43
C ARG A 112 -0.52 -5.05 -15.71
N LEU A 113 -0.08 -6.28 -15.55
CA LEU A 113 0.24 -7.20 -16.66
C LEU A 113 -1.00 -7.96 -17.13
N TRP A 114 -1.91 -8.27 -16.20
CA TRP A 114 -3.11 -9.04 -16.48
C TRP A 114 -4.29 -8.54 -15.66
N LYS A 115 -5.44 -8.36 -16.29
CA LYS A 115 -6.68 -7.97 -15.62
C LYS A 115 -7.43 -9.22 -15.13
N GLU A 116 -8.02 -9.14 -13.95
CA GLU A 116 -8.86 -10.19 -13.41
C GLU A 116 -9.98 -10.58 -14.37
N GLY A 117 -10.18 -11.89 -14.53
CA GLY A 117 -11.23 -12.43 -15.38
C GLY A 117 -11.01 -12.26 -16.90
N TRP A 118 -9.84 -11.80 -17.34
CA TRP A 118 -9.56 -11.51 -18.75
C TRP A 118 -9.68 -12.72 -19.68
N TRP A 119 -9.27 -13.89 -19.20
CA TRP A 119 -9.39 -15.14 -19.94
C TRP A 119 -10.58 -15.96 -19.47
N LYS A 120 -10.62 -16.26 -18.14
CA LYS A 120 -11.70 -17.01 -17.49
C LYS A 120 -12.04 -16.34 -16.17
N PRO A 121 -13.29 -16.49 -15.66
CA PRO A 121 -13.72 -15.82 -14.41
C PRO A 121 -12.82 -16.09 -13.20
N TRP A 122 -12.13 -17.22 -13.16
CA TRP A 122 -11.23 -17.58 -12.06
C TRP A 122 -9.82 -16.98 -12.18
N THR A 123 -9.43 -16.41 -13.36
CA THR A 123 -8.07 -15.86 -13.52
C THR A 123 -7.85 -14.64 -12.65
N PRO A 124 -6.72 -14.56 -11.91
CA PRO A 124 -6.43 -13.43 -11.04
C PRO A 124 -5.97 -12.20 -11.84
N GLN A 125 -5.98 -11.05 -11.23
CA GLN A 125 -5.22 -9.89 -11.68
C GLN A 125 -3.75 -10.08 -11.34
N ILE A 126 -2.84 -9.62 -12.21
CA ILE A 126 -1.39 -9.70 -12.01
C ILE A 126 -0.78 -8.32 -12.21
N VAL A 127 0.07 -7.92 -11.25
CA VAL A 127 0.81 -6.66 -11.25
C VAL A 127 2.27 -6.94 -10.97
N ALA A 128 3.15 -6.39 -11.78
CA ALA A 128 4.57 -6.24 -11.45
C ALA A 128 4.80 -4.85 -10.86
N GLY A 129 5.67 -4.75 -9.86
CA GLY A 129 5.99 -3.48 -9.25
C GLY A 129 7.43 -3.39 -8.77
N ILE A 130 7.87 -2.15 -8.64
CA ILE A 130 9.16 -1.78 -8.11
C ILE A 130 8.95 -0.62 -7.13
N ASN A 131 9.47 -0.77 -5.93
CA ASN A 131 9.54 0.30 -4.97
C ASN A 131 10.98 0.81 -4.87
N ASP A 132 11.14 2.11 -4.69
CA ASP A 132 12.41 2.78 -4.53
C ASP A 132 13.44 2.42 -5.63
N PHE A 133 13.08 2.71 -6.88
CA PHE A 133 13.98 2.46 -8.01
C PHE A 133 15.04 3.56 -8.20
N THR A 134 14.91 4.68 -7.53
CA THR A 134 15.77 5.87 -7.71
C THR A 134 16.93 5.90 -6.74
N THR A 135 16.83 5.25 -5.60
CA THR A 135 17.94 5.19 -4.65
C THR A 135 19.04 4.27 -5.19
N GLY A 136 20.09 4.87 -5.74
CA GLY A 136 21.27 4.20 -6.32
C GLY A 136 21.98 3.31 -5.29
N GLY A 137 22.66 2.24 -5.79
CA GLY A 137 23.38 1.28 -4.96
C GLY A 137 24.43 1.92 -4.06
N SER A 138 24.89 1.15 -3.09
CA SER A 138 26.01 1.36 -2.15
C SER A 138 26.64 2.76 -2.19
N VAL A 139 25.99 3.75 -1.71
CA VAL A 139 26.67 4.93 -1.26
C VAL A 139 27.22 4.59 0.09
N ASP A 140 28.52 4.71 0.21
CA ASP A 140 29.24 4.56 1.45
C ASP A 140 28.81 5.74 2.35
N TYR A 141 27.71 5.58 3.09
CA TYR A 141 27.16 6.60 3.98
C TYR A 141 27.88 6.64 5.32
N THR A 142 29.19 6.38 5.32
CA THR A 142 30.06 6.56 6.48
C THR A 142 30.00 7.96 7.05
N HIS A 143 29.38 8.91 6.36
CA HIS A 143 29.24 10.30 6.81
C HIS A 143 27.95 10.59 7.59
N MET A 144 27.02 9.67 7.68
CA MET A 144 25.73 9.92 8.32
C MET A 144 25.54 9.27 9.70
N GLY A 145 26.57 8.65 10.26
CA GLY A 145 26.46 7.99 11.57
C GLY A 145 25.53 6.79 11.61
N VAL A 146 24.86 6.49 10.51
CA VAL A 146 24.05 5.30 10.31
C VAL A 146 24.81 4.40 9.36
N GLU A 147 25.37 3.31 9.88
CA GLU A 147 26.06 2.32 9.06
C GLU A 147 25.16 1.87 7.90
N GLY A 148 25.45 2.38 6.73
CA GLY A 148 25.23 1.83 5.39
C GLY A 148 23.81 1.53 4.91
N ASP A 149 22.79 1.38 5.75
CA ASP A 149 21.48 0.83 5.35
C ASP A 149 20.28 1.78 5.43
N GLY A 150 20.48 3.05 5.76
CA GLY A 150 19.39 3.99 5.99
C GLY A 150 18.56 4.35 4.76
N ASN A 151 19.20 4.51 3.61
CA ASN A 151 18.52 4.83 2.36
C ASN A 151 18.25 3.58 1.53
N GLY A 152 17.12 3.57 0.84
CA GLY A 152 16.70 2.43 0.02
C GLY A 152 16.12 1.28 0.82
N TYR A 153 15.70 1.54 2.06
CA TYR A 153 14.96 0.57 2.87
C TYR A 153 13.69 0.08 2.18
N LEU A 154 13.01 0.95 1.46
CA LEU A 154 11.79 0.63 0.71
C LEU A 154 12.07 -0.10 -0.61
N ASN A 155 13.34 -0.32 -0.99
CA ASN A 155 13.68 -0.96 -2.26
C ASN A 155 13.19 -2.40 -2.31
N ARG A 156 12.33 -2.72 -3.28
CA ARG A 156 11.90 -4.08 -3.59
C ARG A 156 11.31 -4.17 -4.99
N TYR A 157 11.47 -5.34 -5.58
CA TYR A 157 10.77 -5.77 -6.79
C TYR A 157 9.73 -6.79 -6.39
N TYR A 158 8.59 -6.83 -7.06
CA TYR A 158 7.59 -7.85 -6.76
C TYR A 158 6.70 -8.19 -7.95
N LEU A 159 6.18 -9.41 -7.90
CA LEU A 159 5.08 -9.86 -8.74
C LEU A 159 3.94 -10.26 -7.82
N ALA A 160 2.78 -9.66 -8.02
CA ALA A 160 1.61 -9.86 -7.18
C ALA A 160 0.42 -10.38 -8.00
N ALA A 161 -0.35 -11.25 -7.38
CA ALA A 161 -1.63 -11.75 -7.89
C ALA A 161 -2.74 -11.44 -6.90
N THR A 162 -3.92 -11.06 -7.41
CA THR A 162 -5.11 -10.78 -6.61
C THR A 162 -6.34 -11.40 -7.24
N LYS A 163 -7.16 -12.03 -6.41
CA LYS A 163 -8.46 -12.58 -6.80
C LYS A 163 -9.55 -12.07 -5.87
N HIS A 164 -10.66 -11.61 -6.44
CA HIS A 164 -11.83 -11.21 -5.69
C HIS A 164 -12.87 -12.32 -5.64
N VAL A 165 -13.53 -12.44 -4.48
CA VAL A 165 -14.63 -13.37 -4.24
C VAL A 165 -15.71 -12.63 -3.46
N GLU A 166 -16.97 -12.82 -3.86
CA GLU A 166 -18.13 -12.26 -3.16
C GLU A 166 -18.84 -13.39 -2.42
N PHE A 167 -18.75 -13.36 -1.08
CA PHE A 167 -19.42 -14.32 -0.20
C PHE A 167 -19.69 -13.64 1.14
N HIS A 168 -20.96 -13.37 1.44
CA HIS A 168 -21.39 -12.59 2.62
C HIS A 168 -20.64 -11.25 2.82
N GLY A 169 -20.12 -10.69 1.75
CA GLY A 169 -19.26 -9.51 1.71
C GLY A 169 -18.28 -9.62 0.55
N LYS A 170 -17.32 -8.69 0.48
CA LYS A 170 -16.30 -8.68 -0.57
C LYS A 170 -14.96 -9.08 0.00
N TRP A 171 -14.38 -10.15 -0.53
CA TRP A 171 -13.07 -10.65 -0.17
C TRP A 171 -12.07 -10.35 -1.27
N GLY A 172 -10.86 -9.94 -0.90
CA GLY A 172 -9.71 -9.93 -1.78
C GLY A 172 -8.66 -10.89 -1.23
N ILE A 173 -8.20 -11.82 -2.06
CA ILE A 173 -7.17 -12.80 -1.73
C ILE A 173 -5.94 -12.42 -2.53
N HIS A 174 -4.79 -12.30 -1.86
CA HIS A 174 -3.57 -11.77 -2.42
C HIS A 174 -2.41 -12.72 -2.15
N ALA A 175 -1.57 -12.89 -3.17
CA ALA A 175 -0.29 -13.57 -3.05
C ALA A 175 0.74 -12.78 -3.87
N ALA A 176 1.95 -12.65 -3.35
CA ALA A 176 3.04 -12.04 -4.10
C ALA A 176 4.37 -12.66 -3.71
N TYR A 177 5.36 -12.47 -4.56
CA TYR A 177 6.76 -12.71 -4.23
C TYR A 177 7.51 -11.38 -4.28
N VAL A 178 8.22 -11.08 -3.21
CA VAL A 178 9.00 -9.86 -3.04
C VAL A 178 10.47 -10.21 -3.08
N TYR A 179 11.22 -9.49 -3.88
CA TYR A 179 12.68 -9.56 -3.92
C TYR A 179 13.27 -8.20 -3.57
N ASN A 180 14.01 -8.17 -2.46
CA ASN A 180 14.76 -7.00 -2.05
C ASN A 180 16.26 -7.23 -2.33
N ARG A 181 16.85 -6.35 -3.11
CA ARG A 181 18.25 -6.43 -3.53
C ARG A 181 19.23 -6.01 -2.43
N ARG A 182 18.76 -5.30 -1.41
CA ARG A 182 19.63 -4.64 -0.43
C ARG A 182 19.59 -5.31 0.93
N GLY A 183 20.58 -6.12 1.22
CA GLY A 183 21.10 -6.51 2.51
C GLY A 183 20.17 -7.08 3.57
N LYS A 184 20.58 -6.97 4.77
CA LYS A 184 20.07 -7.64 5.97
C LYS A 184 18.69 -7.10 6.40
N ASP A 185 17.85 -7.94 6.99
CA ASP A 185 16.54 -7.63 7.62
C ASP A 185 15.41 -7.11 6.73
N LYS A 186 15.45 -7.31 5.44
CA LYS A 186 14.45 -6.83 4.51
C LYS A 186 13.41 -7.89 4.19
N LEU A 187 12.22 -7.42 3.88
CA LEU A 187 11.13 -8.28 3.42
C LEU A 187 11.52 -8.90 2.08
N ASN A 188 11.77 -10.20 2.08
CA ASN A 188 12.21 -10.96 0.90
C ASN A 188 11.58 -12.35 0.95
N GLY A 189 10.83 -12.71 -0.07
CA GLY A 189 10.15 -14.00 -0.15
C GLY A 189 8.66 -13.89 -0.45
N PRO A 190 7.90 -14.97 -0.20
CA PRO A 190 6.47 -14.98 -0.45
C PRO A 190 5.72 -14.11 0.55
N THR A 191 4.69 -13.42 0.08
CA THR A 191 3.74 -12.65 0.87
C THR A 191 2.33 -13.09 0.55
N PHE A 192 1.47 -13.08 1.55
CA PHE A 192 0.07 -13.45 1.43
C PHE A 192 -0.79 -12.47 2.19
N GLY A 193 -2.02 -12.31 1.78
CA GLY A 193 -2.95 -11.51 2.55
C GLY A 193 -4.39 -11.63 2.07
N VAL A 194 -5.27 -11.25 2.95
CA VAL A 194 -6.70 -11.18 2.66
C VAL A 194 -7.26 -9.87 3.19
N TYR A 195 -8.26 -9.38 2.52
CA TYR A 195 -9.12 -8.38 3.10
C TYR A 195 -10.58 -8.78 3.01
N TYR A 196 -11.37 -8.21 3.91
CA TYR A 196 -12.80 -8.32 3.94
C TYR A 196 -13.46 -6.96 4.03
N THR A 197 -14.42 -6.69 3.15
CA THR A 197 -15.27 -5.49 3.19
C THR A 197 -16.72 -5.94 3.36
N PHE A 198 -17.41 -5.35 4.32
CA PHE A 198 -18.81 -5.60 4.55
C PHE A 198 -19.66 -5.15 3.35
N ALA A 199 -20.72 -5.87 3.04
CA ALA A 199 -21.67 -5.55 1.99
C ALA A 199 -23.11 -5.71 2.51
N LEU A 200 -23.42 -4.97 3.57
CA LEU A 200 -24.76 -4.96 4.19
C LEU A 200 -25.74 -4.13 3.35
N PRO A 201 -27.03 -4.46 3.35
CA PRO A 201 -28.05 -3.62 2.73
C PRO A 201 -28.01 -2.19 3.30
N GLU A 202 -27.93 -1.19 2.46
CA GLU A 202 -27.79 0.22 2.86
C GLU A 202 -29.11 0.84 3.37
N THR A 203 -29.89 0.09 4.14
CA THR A 203 -31.18 0.50 4.69
C THR A 203 -31.05 1.39 5.93
N SER A 204 -29.91 1.38 6.60
CA SER A 204 -29.63 2.17 7.80
C SER A 204 -28.31 2.90 7.71
N THR A 205 -28.16 3.98 8.50
CA THR A 205 -26.90 4.72 8.65
C THR A 205 -25.80 3.81 9.22
N LEU A 206 -26.14 2.92 10.15
CA LEU A 206 -25.20 1.96 10.72
C LEU A 206 -24.64 1.02 9.66
N ASN A 207 -25.47 0.46 8.78
CA ASN A 207 -25.03 -0.42 7.70
C ASN A 207 -24.09 0.32 6.73
N LYS A 208 -24.39 1.59 6.40
CA LYS A 208 -23.49 2.42 5.58
C LYS A 208 -22.13 2.65 6.25
N LEU A 209 -22.11 2.90 7.55
CA LEU A 209 -20.87 3.05 8.31
C LEU A 209 -20.07 1.74 8.31
N VAL A 210 -20.72 0.61 8.56
CA VAL A 210 -20.07 -0.71 8.58
C VAL A 210 -19.52 -1.07 7.20
N ASN A 211 -20.23 -0.78 6.12
CA ASN A 211 -19.77 -1.01 4.75
C ASN A 211 -18.51 -0.20 4.38
N GLY A 212 -18.24 0.89 5.09
CA GLY A 212 -16.99 1.66 4.95
C GLY A 212 -15.76 0.97 5.54
N ILE A 213 -15.95 -0.06 6.38
CA ILE A 213 -14.87 -0.77 7.06
C ILE A 213 -14.30 -1.83 6.12
N ASN A 214 -12.99 -1.88 6.07
CA ASN A 214 -12.23 -2.92 5.40
C ASN A 214 -11.22 -3.49 6.39
N LEU A 215 -11.35 -4.77 6.71
CA LEU A 215 -10.43 -5.50 7.59
C LEU A 215 -9.36 -6.16 6.75
N ILE A 216 -8.12 -6.13 7.23
CA ILE A 216 -6.95 -6.65 6.51
C ILE A 216 -6.15 -7.55 7.46
N ALA A 217 -5.73 -8.70 6.94
CA ALA A 217 -4.75 -9.57 7.56
C ALA A 217 -3.73 -9.99 6.50
N GLU A 218 -2.44 -9.94 6.84
CA GLU A 218 -1.39 -10.27 5.89
C GLU A 218 -0.17 -10.91 6.56
N TYR A 219 0.59 -11.63 5.75
CA TYR A 219 1.96 -12.05 6.01
C TYR A 219 2.88 -11.37 4.99
N ASP A 220 3.79 -10.53 5.44
CA ASP A 220 4.61 -9.65 4.59
C ASP A 220 5.97 -10.23 4.20
N SER A 221 6.13 -11.53 4.26
CA SER A 221 7.34 -12.36 4.13
C SER A 221 8.17 -12.53 5.41
N LYS A 222 7.84 -11.82 6.49
CA LYS A 222 8.52 -11.93 7.77
C LYS A 222 7.55 -11.95 8.95
N TYR A 223 6.54 -11.09 8.92
CA TYR A 223 5.63 -10.87 10.04
C TYR A 223 4.17 -11.01 9.62
N PHE A 224 3.34 -11.41 10.57
CA PHE A 224 1.90 -11.30 10.47
C PHE A 224 1.46 -9.92 10.95
N ASN A 225 0.68 -9.24 10.12
CA ASN A 225 0.15 -7.92 10.41
C ASN A 225 -1.37 -7.96 10.28
N ILE A 226 -2.05 -7.22 11.12
CA ILE A 226 -3.49 -6.99 11.03
C ILE A 226 -3.78 -5.50 11.00
N GLY A 227 -4.85 -5.14 10.37
CA GLY A 227 -5.23 -3.74 10.31
C GLY A 227 -6.58 -3.54 9.65
N GLY A 228 -6.87 -2.29 9.38
CA GLY A 228 -8.09 -1.93 8.72
C GLY A 228 -8.01 -0.56 8.08
N LYS A 229 -8.94 -0.37 7.18
CA LYS A 229 -9.16 0.89 6.50
C LYS A 229 -10.62 1.30 6.68
N TYR A 230 -10.84 2.57 6.89
CA TYR A 230 -12.15 3.17 6.87
C TYR A 230 -12.23 4.23 5.78
N SER A 231 -13.20 4.10 4.87
CA SER A 231 -13.42 5.04 3.77
C SER A 231 -14.57 5.97 4.11
N ILE A 232 -14.30 7.26 4.07
CA ILE A 232 -15.26 8.34 4.35
C ILE A 232 -15.55 9.05 3.01
N TRP A 233 -16.76 9.58 2.89
CA TRP A 233 -17.17 10.41 1.75
C TRP A 233 -16.84 9.78 0.39
N LYS A 234 -17.43 8.63 0.12
CA LYS A 234 -17.30 7.93 -1.16
C LYS A 234 -15.86 7.64 -1.59
N ASP A 235 -15.01 7.22 -0.65
CA ASP A 235 -13.59 6.92 -0.88
C ASP A 235 -12.66 8.14 -1.12
N HIS A 236 -13.15 9.37 -0.91
CA HIS A 236 -12.29 10.55 -1.01
C HIS A 236 -11.36 10.73 0.19
N ILE A 237 -11.81 10.36 1.39
CA ILE A 237 -11.04 10.43 2.64
C ILE A 237 -10.94 9.02 3.18
N ASN A 238 -9.73 8.60 3.49
CA ASN A 238 -9.48 7.26 3.97
C ASN A 238 -8.55 7.30 5.19
N VAL A 239 -8.93 6.57 6.23
CA VAL A 239 -8.11 6.36 7.42
C VAL A 239 -7.64 4.91 7.40
N VAL A 240 -6.37 4.69 7.67
CA VAL A 240 -5.77 3.36 7.79
C VAL A 240 -5.11 3.23 9.15
N GLY A 241 -5.28 2.06 9.76
CA GLY A 241 -4.60 1.69 11.00
C GLY A 241 -4.12 0.26 10.90
N GLU A 242 -2.98 -0.02 11.51
CA GLU A 242 -2.41 -1.35 11.56
C GLU A 242 -1.78 -1.67 12.90
N LEU A 243 -1.67 -2.94 13.18
CA LEU A 243 -0.78 -3.50 14.19
C LEU A 243 0.26 -4.36 13.46
N ARG A 244 1.45 -3.81 13.26
CA ARG A 244 2.59 -4.57 12.74
C ARG A 244 3.01 -5.62 13.74
N GLU A 245 3.30 -6.84 13.27
CA GLU A 245 3.56 -8.01 14.13
C GLU A 245 2.39 -8.29 15.10
N CYS A 246 1.15 -7.88 14.74
CA CYS A 246 -0.04 -7.90 15.59
C CYS A 246 0.13 -7.14 16.94
N ARG A 247 1.10 -6.23 17.05
CA ARG A 247 1.48 -5.56 18.31
C ARG A 247 1.77 -4.07 18.16
N TYR A 248 2.50 -3.64 17.14
CA TYR A 248 3.05 -2.29 17.04
C TYR A 248 2.14 -1.40 16.18
N PRO A 249 1.50 -0.37 16.77
CA PRO A 249 0.55 0.46 16.03
C PRO A 249 1.24 1.41 15.06
N SER A 250 0.72 1.49 13.86
CA SER A 250 1.01 2.53 12.87
C SER A 250 -0.29 2.92 12.18
N GLY A 251 -0.31 4.06 11.50
CA GLY A 251 -1.50 4.45 10.77
C GLY A 251 -1.40 5.82 10.13
N GLY A 252 -2.34 6.10 9.25
CA GLY A 252 -2.32 7.32 8.48
C GLY A 252 -3.66 7.69 7.87
N VAL A 253 -3.64 8.79 7.16
CA VAL A 253 -4.80 9.32 6.42
C VAL A 253 -4.35 9.60 5.00
N TYR A 254 -5.23 9.30 4.04
CA TYR A 254 -5.00 9.66 2.65
C TYR A 254 -6.28 10.09 1.95
N PHE A 255 -6.08 10.92 0.97
CA PHE A 255 -7.12 11.53 0.17
C PHE A 255 -7.03 11.03 -1.26
N LYS A 256 -8.19 10.87 -1.92
CA LYS A 256 -8.27 10.51 -3.33
C LYS A 256 -9.10 11.53 -4.10
N VAL A 257 -8.59 11.88 -5.24
CA VAL A 257 -9.27 12.72 -6.23
C VAL A 257 -9.33 11.97 -7.55
N HIS A 258 -10.52 11.76 -8.07
CA HIS A 258 -10.71 11.16 -9.39
C HIS A 258 -10.79 12.30 -10.41
N LEU A 259 -9.77 12.40 -11.25
CA LEU A 259 -9.73 13.36 -12.34
C LEU A 259 -10.68 12.91 -13.45
N LYS A 260 -11.21 13.89 -14.18
CA LYS A 260 -12.13 13.63 -15.32
C LYS A 260 -11.38 13.24 -16.60
#